data_d1604620a5541a6a0d4b43158271a970
#
_entry.id   d1604620a5541a6a0d4b43158271a970
#
_cell.length_a   1.000
_cell.length_b   1.000
_cell.length_c   1.000
_cell.angle_alpha   90.00
_cell.angle_beta   90.00
_cell.angle_gamma   90.00
#
_symmetry.space_group_name_H-M   'P 1'
#
loop_
_entity.id
_entity.type
_entity.pdbx_description
1 polymer ?
#
loop_
_entity_poly.entity_id
_entity_poly.type
_entity_poly.pdbx_seq_one_letter_code
_entity_poly.pdbx_strand_id
1 'polypeptide(L)'
;MHYICRFIRVSMINIIPAIDVIDGKCVRLTKGDYNQRKEYSAKPLDMALRYQDIGVRRLHLVDLDGAKSSCPKNLRVLEEIATRTSLDIEWGGGIKSDVALRDAFNAGANHLIVGSVAVANPQLFARWLDDFGGDRLVLGADVADGRVAINGWLEQSEMTIGALIERFTQHGLREVICTDIAKDGMLQGPSFDLYTRLQASYPELDVIVSGGISCMDDIYRLDELQLRHVIVGKAIYEGRIALEDIAAVYR
;
A
#
# COMPACT_ATOMS: atom_id res chain seq x y z
N MET A 1 4.81 40.00 23.46
CA MET A 1 3.57 39.22 23.41
C MET A 1 3.75 38.24 22.25
N HIS A 2 4.30 37.04 22.53
CA HIS A 2 4.61 36.03 21.52
C HIS A 2 3.39 35.14 21.38
N TYR A 3 2.69 35.25 20.26
CA TYR A 3 1.68 34.28 19.87
C TYR A 3 2.40 33.01 19.39
N ILE A 4 2.51 32.02 20.27
CA ILE A 4 2.84 30.65 19.87
C ILE A 4 1.59 30.13 19.18
N CYS A 5 1.61 30.15 17.83
CA CYS A 5 0.62 29.44 17.04
C CYS A 5 0.82 27.94 17.34
N ARG A 6 0.01 27.38 18.23
CA ARG A 6 -0.09 25.94 18.46
C ARG A 6 -0.69 25.39 17.17
N PHE A 7 0.16 24.85 16.29
CA PHE A 7 -0.30 24.00 15.23
C PHE A 7 -1.05 22.84 15.88
N ILE A 8 -2.35 22.79 15.68
CA ILE A 8 -3.17 21.64 16.04
C ILE A 8 -2.65 20.49 15.18
N ARG A 9 -1.94 19.57 15.79
CA ARG A 9 -1.48 18.33 15.16
C ARG A 9 -2.73 17.51 14.83
N VAL A 10 -3.14 17.48 13.56
CA VAL A 10 -4.46 17.00 13.13
C VAL A 10 -4.58 15.48 13.17
N SER A 11 -3.50 14.72 13.18
CA SER A 11 -3.36 13.29 13.54
C SER A 11 -1.93 12.86 13.25
N MET A 12 -1.45 11.79 13.89
CA MET A 12 -0.20 11.13 13.50
C MET A 12 -0.41 10.38 12.18
N ILE A 13 0.71 10.15 11.45
CA ILE A 13 0.73 9.33 10.25
C ILE A 13 0.03 7.99 10.48
N ASN A 14 -0.82 7.58 9.55
CA ASN A 14 -1.50 6.29 9.62
C ASN A 14 -0.54 5.17 9.19
N ILE A 15 -0.28 4.25 10.10
CA ILE A 15 0.55 3.06 9.83
C ILE A 15 -0.36 1.97 9.26
N ILE A 16 -0.03 1.49 8.07
CA ILE A 16 -0.77 0.44 7.36
C ILE A 16 0.11 -0.82 7.33
N PRO A 17 -0.10 -1.78 8.23
CA PRO A 17 0.64 -3.04 8.18
C PRO A 17 0.32 -3.80 6.89
N ALA A 18 1.32 -4.50 6.36
CA ALA A 18 1.16 -5.27 5.14
C ALA A 18 1.19 -6.78 5.39
N ILE A 19 0.28 -7.49 4.74
CA ILE A 19 0.25 -8.96 4.66
C ILE A 19 0.30 -9.35 3.18
N ASP A 20 1.38 -10.05 2.78
CA ASP A 20 1.47 -10.68 1.47
C ASP A 20 1.06 -12.14 1.58
N VAL A 21 0.28 -12.62 0.60
CA VAL A 21 -0.31 -13.96 0.60
C VAL A 21 0.14 -14.74 -0.62
N ILE A 22 0.67 -15.95 -0.39
CA ILE A 22 0.87 -17.02 -1.38
C ILE A 22 0.28 -18.30 -0.82
N ASP A 23 -0.54 -19.01 -1.58
CA ASP A 23 -1.21 -20.25 -1.19
C ASP A 23 -1.92 -20.15 0.18
N GLY A 24 -2.56 -19.01 0.46
CA GLY A 24 -3.27 -18.75 1.72
C GLY A 24 -2.37 -18.49 2.93
N LYS A 25 -1.06 -18.30 2.76
CA LYS A 25 -0.07 -18.13 3.84
C LYS A 25 0.58 -16.75 3.80
N CYS A 26 0.98 -16.27 5.00
CA CYS A 26 1.78 -15.04 5.09
C CYS A 26 3.19 -15.28 4.57
N VAL A 27 3.61 -14.43 3.65
CA VAL A 27 4.96 -14.49 3.06
C VAL A 27 5.59 -13.10 2.99
N ARG A 28 6.88 -13.06 2.73
CA ARG A 28 7.60 -11.85 2.28
C ARG A 28 8.57 -12.22 1.18
N LEU A 29 8.59 -11.40 0.15
CA LEU A 29 9.58 -11.46 -0.91
C LEU A 29 10.72 -10.48 -0.61
N THR A 30 11.90 -10.76 -1.12
CA THR A 30 13.01 -9.78 -1.14
C THR A 30 13.04 -9.17 -2.52
N LYS A 31 12.82 -7.84 -2.62
CA LYS A 31 12.76 -7.11 -3.90
C LYS A 31 11.80 -7.75 -4.93
N GLY A 32 10.65 -8.26 -4.48
CA GLY A 32 9.66 -8.89 -5.36
C GLY A 32 10.06 -10.25 -5.94
N ASP A 33 11.23 -10.79 -5.58
CA ASP A 33 11.71 -12.08 -6.12
C ASP A 33 11.01 -13.27 -5.44
N TYR A 34 10.18 -13.98 -6.19
CA TYR A 34 9.45 -15.17 -5.72
C TYR A 34 10.36 -16.34 -5.32
N ASN A 35 11.61 -16.38 -5.81
CA ASN A 35 12.60 -17.38 -5.42
C ASN A 35 13.23 -17.04 -4.05
N GLN A 36 13.12 -15.79 -3.59
CA GLN A 36 13.59 -15.32 -2.30
C GLN A 36 12.42 -15.10 -1.33
N ARG A 37 11.51 -16.08 -1.29
CA ARG A 37 10.34 -16.09 -0.43
C ARG A 37 10.69 -16.57 0.98
N LYS A 38 10.30 -15.80 1.99
CA LYS A 38 10.26 -16.23 3.40
C LYS A 38 8.79 -16.45 3.78
N GLU A 39 8.46 -17.64 4.27
CA GLU A 39 7.14 -17.97 4.79
C GLU A 39 7.15 -17.77 6.31
N TYR A 40 6.08 -17.21 6.85
CA TYR A 40 5.89 -17.02 8.29
C TYR A 40 4.81 -17.99 8.80
N SER A 41 4.98 -18.47 10.03
CA SER A 41 4.08 -19.47 10.63
C SER A 41 2.70 -18.91 11.00
N ALA A 42 2.57 -17.58 11.12
CA ALA A 42 1.30 -16.94 11.44
C ALA A 42 0.33 -16.99 10.25
N LYS A 43 -0.95 -17.30 10.52
CA LYS A 43 -2.00 -17.22 9.51
C LYS A 43 -2.35 -15.74 9.21
N PRO A 44 -2.78 -15.40 7.98
CA PRO A 44 -3.18 -14.04 7.65
C PRO A 44 -4.22 -13.45 8.60
N LEU A 45 -5.25 -14.21 8.96
CA LEU A 45 -6.27 -13.78 9.91
C LEU A 45 -5.71 -13.49 11.31
N ASP A 46 -4.82 -14.36 11.82
CA ASP A 46 -4.25 -14.17 13.17
C ASP A 46 -3.41 -12.87 13.21
N MET A 47 -2.71 -12.56 12.13
CA MET A 47 -1.98 -11.30 12.02
C MET A 47 -2.93 -10.10 11.92
N ALA A 48 -3.99 -10.19 11.12
CA ALA A 48 -4.99 -9.13 10.97
C ALA A 48 -5.67 -8.81 12.32
N LEU A 49 -6.05 -9.84 13.09
CA LEU A 49 -6.62 -9.66 14.44
C LEU A 49 -5.63 -8.96 15.37
N ARG A 50 -4.36 -9.36 15.39
CA ARG A 50 -3.33 -8.69 16.20
C ARG A 50 -3.15 -7.24 15.82
N TYR A 51 -3.22 -6.89 14.52
CA TYR A 51 -3.16 -5.51 14.06
C TYR A 51 -4.39 -4.70 14.53
N GLN A 52 -5.59 -5.26 14.41
CA GLN A 52 -6.79 -4.63 14.92
C GLN A 52 -6.72 -4.39 16.44
N ASP A 53 -6.25 -5.38 17.21
CA ASP A 53 -6.18 -5.30 18.69
C ASP A 53 -5.27 -4.16 19.18
N ILE A 54 -4.27 -3.76 18.39
CA ILE A 54 -3.37 -2.64 18.70
C ILE A 54 -3.86 -1.29 18.17
N GLY A 55 -5.06 -1.22 17.57
CA GLY A 55 -5.67 0.02 17.11
C GLY A 55 -5.42 0.37 15.65
N VAL A 56 -4.77 -0.48 14.88
CA VAL A 56 -4.65 -0.32 13.42
C VAL A 56 -6.04 -0.32 12.79
N ARG A 57 -6.24 0.58 11.83
CA ARG A 57 -7.54 0.75 11.15
C ARG A 57 -7.52 0.24 9.72
N ARG A 58 -6.40 0.35 9.01
CA ARG A 58 -6.26 -0.03 7.60
C ARG A 58 -5.21 -1.13 7.44
N LEU A 59 -5.50 -2.11 6.58
CA LEU A 59 -4.63 -3.25 6.28
C LEU A 59 -4.29 -3.29 4.80
N HIS A 60 -3.01 -3.36 4.47
CA HIS A 60 -2.53 -3.63 3.11
C HIS A 60 -2.42 -5.15 2.90
N LEU A 61 -3.27 -5.71 2.03
CA LEU A 61 -3.36 -7.14 1.79
C LEU A 61 -3.07 -7.45 0.31
N VAL A 62 -2.00 -8.20 0.03
CA VAL A 62 -1.54 -8.46 -1.34
C VAL A 62 -1.61 -9.94 -1.68
N ASP A 63 -2.36 -10.26 -2.72
CA ASP A 63 -2.42 -11.57 -3.37
C ASP A 63 -1.32 -11.70 -4.41
N LEU A 64 -0.18 -12.26 -4.00
CA LEU A 64 0.97 -12.45 -4.89
C LEU A 64 0.72 -13.53 -5.97
N ASP A 65 -0.12 -14.53 -5.69
CA ASP A 65 -0.56 -15.50 -6.70
C ASP A 65 -1.45 -14.82 -7.75
N GLY A 66 -2.35 -13.94 -7.28
CA GLY A 66 -3.20 -13.12 -8.15
C GLY A 66 -2.39 -12.17 -9.02
N ALA A 67 -1.40 -11.51 -8.45
CA ALA A 67 -0.50 -10.62 -9.20
C ALA A 67 0.18 -11.36 -10.36
N LYS A 68 0.66 -12.58 -10.12
CA LYS A 68 1.32 -13.43 -11.12
C LYS A 68 0.35 -14.02 -12.15
N SER A 69 -0.86 -14.42 -11.73
CA SER A 69 -1.84 -15.11 -12.60
C SER A 69 -2.84 -14.20 -13.29
N SER A 70 -2.77 -12.89 -13.05
CA SER A 70 -3.67 -11.89 -13.64
C SER A 70 -5.15 -11.99 -13.21
N CYS A 71 -5.46 -12.75 -12.18
CA CYS A 71 -6.77 -12.82 -11.53
C CYS A 71 -6.58 -13.18 -10.04
N PRO A 72 -7.43 -12.70 -9.13
CA PRO A 72 -7.33 -13.03 -7.70
C PRO A 72 -7.35 -14.55 -7.45
N LYS A 73 -6.52 -15.03 -6.53
CA LYS A 73 -6.40 -16.44 -6.15
C LYS A 73 -6.73 -16.68 -4.67
N ASN A 74 -6.48 -15.68 -3.84
CA ASN A 74 -6.62 -15.80 -2.38
C ASN A 74 -7.85 -15.03 -1.84
N LEU A 75 -8.94 -14.89 -2.61
CA LEU A 75 -10.16 -14.18 -2.18
C LEU A 75 -10.75 -14.74 -0.89
N ARG A 76 -10.57 -16.04 -0.60
CA ARG A 76 -11.01 -16.63 0.68
C ARG A 76 -10.31 -16.04 1.88
N VAL A 77 -9.03 -15.68 1.74
CA VAL A 77 -8.27 -15.00 2.81
C VAL A 77 -8.82 -13.59 3.04
N LEU A 78 -9.11 -12.86 1.96
CA LEU A 78 -9.77 -11.55 2.02
C LEU A 78 -11.12 -11.65 2.73
N GLU A 79 -11.98 -12.56 2.29
CA GLU A 79 -13.33 -12.77 2.87
C GLU A 79 -13.26 -13.14 4.36
N GLU A 80 -12.32 -14.02 4.74
CA GLU A 80 -12.12 -14.42 6.13
C GLU A 80 -11.70 -13.24 7.00
N ILE A 81 -10.77 -12.40 6.55
CA ILE A 81 -10.32 -11.20 7.28
C ILE A 81 -11.45 -10.15 7.33
N ALA A 82 -12.10 -9.86 6.21
CA ALA A 82 -13.17 -8.87 6.12
C ALA A 82 -14.38 -9.21 7.01
N THR A 83 -14.70 -10.50 7.15
CA THR A 83 -15.84 -10.95 8.00
C THR A 83 -15.49 -11.02 9.48
N ARG A 84 -14.23 -11.13 9.85
CA ARG A 84 -13.79 -11.37 11.23
C ARG A 84 -13.04 -10.20 11.86
N THR A 85 -12.83 -9.13 11.11
CA THR A 85 -12.22 -7.89 11.60
C THR A 85 -13.05 -6.68 11.16
N SER A 86 -12.79 -5.53 11.77
CA SER A 86 -13.32 -4.23 11.33
C SER A 86 -12.29 -3.41 10.57
N LEU A 87 -11.24 -4.05 10.08
CA LEU A 87 -10.16 -3.39 9.34
C LEU A 87 -10.66 -2.89 7.99
N ASP A 88 -10.26 -1.70 7.63
CA ASP A 88 -10.39 -1.15 6.29
C ASP A 88 -9.32 -1.81 5.39
N ILE A 89 -9.74 -2.67 4.46
CA ILE A 89 -8.82 -3.53 3.71
C ILE A 89 -8.58 -2.94 2.32
N GLU A 90 -7.31 -2.60 2.04
CA GLU A 90 -6.85 -2.33 0.68
C GLU A 90 -6.25 -3.61 0.07
N TRP A 91 -6.87 -4.08 -1.00
CA TRP A 91 -6.49 -5.32 -1.66
C TRP A 91 -5.75 -5.08 -2.97
N GLY A 92 -4.59 -5.70 -3.12
CA GLY A 92 -3.80 -5.73 -4.35
C GLY A 92 -3.58 -7.15 -4.86
N GLY A 93 -3.35 -7.26 -6.17
CA GLY A 93 -3.02 -8.53 -6.82
C GLY A 93 -4.15 -9.10 -7.67
N GLY A 94 -3.90 -9.19 -8.98
CA GLY A 94 -4.79 -9.81 -9.94
C GLY A 94 -5.98 -8.97 -10.44
N ILE A 95 -6.09 -7.70 -10.07
CA ILE A 95 -7.17 -6.81 -10.51
C ILE A 95 -6.90 -6.34 -11.95
N LYS A 96 -7.33 -7.17 -12.93
CA LYS A 96 -7.08 -6.91 -14.35
C LYS A 96 -8.35 -6.95 -15.24
N SER A 97 -9.53 -7.13 -14.63
CA SER A 97 -10.81 -7.15 -15.33
C SER A 97 -11.96 -6.69 -14.45
N ASP A 98 -13.10 -6.34 -15.06
CA ASP A 98 -14.33 -5.97 -14.33
C ASP A 98 -14.80 -7.11 -13.41
N VAL A 99 -14.61 -8.37 -13.80
CA VAL A 99 -14.95 -9.52 -12.98
C VAL A 99 -14.07 -9.58 -11.74
N ALA A 100 -12.73 -9.53 -11.93
CA ALA A 100 -11.77 -9.55 -10.83
C ALA A 100 -11.99 -8.40 -9.83
N LEU A 101 -12.31 -7.20 -10.34
CA LEU A 101 -12.62 -6.04 -9.54
C LEU A 101 -13.88 -6.27 -8.67
N ARG A 102 -14.97 -6.75 -9.28
CA ARG A 102 -16.23 -7.03 -8.56
C ARG A 102 -16.06 -8.16 -7.56
N ASP A 103 -15.35 -9.22 -7.91
CA ASP A 103 -15.11 -10.37 -7.04
C ASP A 103 -14.34 -9.94 -5.77
N ALA A 104 -13.33 -9.08 -5.91
CA ALA A 104 -12.57 -8.57 -4.77
C ALA A 104 -13.44 -7.66 -3.87
N PHE A 105 -14.26 -6.77 -4.45
CA PHE A 105 -15.22 -6.00 -3.65
C PHE A 105 -16.26 -6.88 -2.95
N ASN A 106 -16.80 -7.89 -3.62
CA ASN A 106 -17.76 -8.84 -3.03
C ASN A 106 -17.14 -9.69 -1.92
N ALA A 107 -15.83 -9.97 -2.00
CA ALA A 107 -15.06 -10.66 -0.96
C ALA A 107 -14.72 -9.75 0.24
N GLY A 108 -15.06 -8.45 0.18
CA GLY A 108 -14.96 -7.53 1.31
C GLY A 108 -13.81 -6.54 1.27
N ALA A 109 -13.15 -6.35 0.13
CA ALA A 109 -12.19 -5.24 0.00
C ALA A 109 -12.91 -3.88 0.09
N ASN A 110 -12.35 -2.96 0.86
CA ASN A 110 -12.82 -1.57 0.91
C ASN A 110 -12.19 -0.77 -0.23
N HIS A 111 -10.90 -0.99 -0.49
CA HIS A 111 -10.14 -0.36 -1.54
C HIS A 111 -9.46 -1.40 -2.43
N LEU A 112 -9.35 -1.12 -3.73
CA LEU A 112 -8.61 -1.96 -4.66
C LEU A 112 -7.40 -1.22 -5.21
N ILE A 113 -6.24 -1.86 -5.13
CA ILE A 113 -4.98 -1.33 -5.64
C ILE A 113 -4.82 -1.76 -7.09
N VAL A 114 -4.74 -0.78 -7.98
CA VAL A 114 -4.61 -0.98 -9.42
C VAL A 114 -3.27 -0.44 -9.90
N GLY A 115 -2.35 -1.34 -10.23
CA GLY A 115 -1.02 -0.98 -10.75
C GLY A 115 -0.93 -1.22 -12.26
N SER A 116 -0.72 -2.47 -12.68
CA SER A 116 -0.42 -2.82 -14.07
C SER A 116 -1.49 -2.38 -15.09
N VAL A 117 -2.76 -2.37 -14.71
CA VAL A 117 -3.87 -1.92 -15.58
C VAL A 117 -3.79 -0.43 -15.83
N ALA A 118 -3.41 0.38 -14.84
CA ALA A 118 -3.27 1.82 -15.00
C ALA A 118 -2.24 2.20 -16.08
N VAL A 119 -1.24 1.36 -16.29
CA VAL A 119 -0.23 1.54 -17.35
C VAL A 119 -0.65 0.87 -18.66
N ALA A 120 -1.09 -0.40 -18.63
CA ALA A 120 -1.35 -1.21 -19.82
C ALA A 120 -2.70 -0.90 -20.50
N ASN A 121 -3.71 -0.52 -19.72
CA ASN A 121 -5.05 -0.15 -20.19
C ASN A 121 -5.61 1.02 -19.39
N PRO A 122 -5.07 2.23 -19.59
CA PRO A 122 -5.44 3.41 -18.79
C PRO A 122 -6.91 3.80 -18.93
N GLN A 123 -7.54 3.53 -20.09
CA GLN A 123 -8.97 3.79 -20.30
C GLN A 123 -9.85 2.91 -19.40
N LEU A 124 -9.42 1.68 -19.13
CA LEU A 124 -10.12 0.78 -18.22
C LEU A 124 -10.03 1.29 -16.77
N PHE A 125 -8.86 1.74 -16.33
CA PHE A 125 -8.70 2.27 -14.98
C PHE A 125 -9.43 3.62 -14.81
N ALA A 126 -9.38 4.51 -15.81
CA ALA A 126 -10.15 5.76 -15.82
C ALA A 126 -11.66 5.48 -15.66
N ARG A 127 -12.22 4.56 -16.45
CA ARG A 127 -13.61 4.14 -16.32
C ARG A 127 -13.94 3.60 -14.93
N TRP A 128 -13.05 2.78 -14.35
CA TRP A 128 -13.26 2.29 -12.98
C TRP A 128 -13.26 3.41 -11.95
N LEU A 129 -12.38 4.41 -12.10
CA LEU A 129 -12.40 5.60 -11.23
C LEU A 129 -13.71 6.38 -11.37
N ASP A 130 -14.21 6.56 -12.60
CA ASP A 130 -15.49 7.22 -12.86
C ASP A 130 -16.69 6.44 -12.29
N ASP A 131 -16.65 5.08 -12.35
CA ASP A 131 -17.73 4.21 -11.89
C ASP A 131 -17.75 3.98 -10.36
N PHE A 132 -16.56 3.84 -9.73
CA PHE A 132 -16.43 3.43 -8.33
C PHE A 132 -15.89 4.52 -7.40
N GLY A 133 -15.27 5.55 -7.97
CA GLY A 133 -14.67 6.68 -7.25
C GLY A 133 -13.25 6.44 -6.73
N GLY A 134 -12.50 7.52 -6.58
CA GLY A 134 -11.14 7.51 -6.04
C GLY A 134 -11.03 7.18 -4.55
N ASP A 135 -12.16 7.14 -3.83
CA ASP A 135 -12.19 6.66 -2.44
C ASP A 135 -12.09 5.13 -2.34
N ARG A 136 -12.37 4.42 -3.42
CA ARG A 136 -12.36 2.96 -3.47
C ARG A 136 -11.24 2.38 -4.35
N LEU A 137 -10.61 3.20 -5.16
CA LEU A 137 -9.57 2.78 -6.08
C LEU A 137 -8.27 3.54 -5.79
N VAL A 138 -7.22 2.79 -5.51
CA VAL A 138 -5.89 3.30 -5.20
C VAL A 138 -4.96 3.00 -6.38
N LEU A 139 -4.24 4.01 -6.86
CA LEU A 139 -3.21 3.80 -7.86
C LEU A 139 -1.98 3.15 -7.22
N GLY A 140 -1.59 1.95 -7.67
CA GLY A 140 -0.32 1.33 -7.31
C GLY A 140 0.77 1.74 -8.31
N ALA A 141 1.82 2.39 -7.82
CA ALA A 141 2.95 2.83 -8.62
C ALA A 141 4.27 2.38 -7.98
N ASP A 142 4.84 1.32 -8.53
CA ASP A 142 6.17 0.86 -8.15
C ASP A 142 7.20 1.60 -8.98
N VAL A 143 8.17 2.25 -8.34
CA VAL A 143 9.11 3.15 -9.01
C VAL A 143 10.56 2.71 -8.80
N ALA A 144 11.34 2.84 -9.86
CA ALA A 144 12.79 2.76 -9.83
C ALA A 144 13.33 4.01 -10.55
N ASP A 145 14.22 4.74 -9.91
CA ASP A 145 14.82 5.97 -10.47
C ASP A 145 13.78 6.98 -11.02
N GLY A 146 12.63 7.10 -10.33
CA GLY A 146 11.54 8.02 -10.69
C GLY A 146 10.66 7.57 -11.87
N ARG A 147 10.89 6.39 -12.44
CA ARG A 147 10.09 5.79 -13.51
C ARG A 147 9.28 4.62 -12.98
N VAL A 148 8.09 4.45 -13.54
CA VAL A 148 7.18 3.36 -13.15
C VAL A 148 7.69 2.04 -13.69
N ALA A 149 7.83 1.05 -12.79
CA ALA A 149 8.13 -0.33 -13.16
C ALA A 149 6.85 -1.09 -13.51
N ILE A 150 6.97 -2.03 -14.42
CA ILE A 150 5.89 -2.88 -14.91
C ILE A 150 6.31 -4.36 -14.89
N ASN A 151 5.36 -5.26 -15.16
CA ASN A 151 5.60 -6.70 -15.26
C ASN A 151 6.28 -7.31 -14.02
N GLY A 152 5.85 -6.90 -12.80
CA GLY A 152 6.42 -7.42 -11.56
C GLY A 152 7.88 -6.98 -11.36
N TRP A 153 8.17 -5.72 -11.72
CA TRP A 153 9.49 -5.06 -11.62
C TRP A 153 10.55 -5.55 -12.61
N LEU A 154 10.15 -6.39 -13.57
CA LEU A 154 11.09 -6.94 -14.58
C LEU A 154 11.44 -5.92 -15.67
N GLU A 155 10.59 -4.92 -15.85
CA GLU A 155 10.75 -3.90 -16.89
C GLU A 155 10.47 -2.50 -16.29
N GLN A 156 11.23 -1.52 -16.77
CA GLN A 156 11.01 -0.10 -16.45
C GLN A 156 10.32 0.57 -17.64
N SER A 157 9.20 1.24 -17.39
CA SER A 157 8.54 2.03 -18.43
C SER A 157 9.23 3.38 -18.61
N GLU A 158 8.98 4.04 -19.75
CA GLU A 158 9.40 5.43 -19.96
C GLU A 158 8.57 6.44 -19.17
N MET A 159 7.49 5.98 -18.53
CA MET A 159 6.53 6.82 -17.81
C MET A 159 7.06 7.21 -16.43
N THR A 160 7.04 8.50 -16.12
CA THR A 160 7.28 8.98 -14.76
C THR A 160 6.04 8.77 -13.89
N ILE A 161 6.22 8.67 -12.56
CA ILE A 161 5.10 8.59 -11.63
C ILE A 161 4.19 9.81 -11.73
N GLY A 162 4.74 11.01 -11.96
CA GLY A 162 3.95 12.22 -12.16
C GLY A 162 3.05 12.13 -13.38
N ALA A 163 3.59 11.72 -14.53
CA ALA A 163 2.79 11.54 -15.76
C ALA A 163 1.68 10.48 -15.59
N LEU A 164 1.94 9.44 -14.78
CA LEU A 164 0.92 8.43 -14.46
C LEU A 164 -0.19 9.01 -13.58
N ILE A 165 0.14 9.77 -12.54
CA ILE A 165 -0.82 10.45 -11.66
C ILE A 165 -1.68 11.45 -12.45
N GLU A 166 -1.06 12.33 -13.24
CA GLU A 166 -1.75 13.36 -14.02
C GLU A 166 -2.81 12.79 -14.96
N ARG A 167 -2.56 11.58 -15.49
CA ARG A 167 -3.51 10.89 -16.37
C ARG A 167 -4.85 10.61 -15.69
N PHE A 168 -4.87 10.44 -14.36
CA PHE A 168 -6.06 10.02 -13.62
C PHE A 168 -6.62 11.10 -12.70
N THR A 169 -5.96 12.23 -12.55
CA THR A 169 -6.41 13.33 -11.69
C THR A 169 -7.82 13.81 -12.07
N GLN A 170 -8.10 13.95 -13.38
CA GLN A 170 -9.43 14.35 -13.87
C GLN A 170 -10.53 13.30 -13.67
N HIS A 171 -10.17 12.04 -13.38
CA HIS A 171 -11.08 10.93 -13.05
C HIS A 171 -11.26 10.76 -11.54
N GLY A 172 -10.83 11.75 -10.74
CA GLY A 172 -11.05 11.75 -9.29
C GLY A 172 -10.12 10.84 -8.50
N LEU A 173 -8.91 10.52 -9.02
CA LEU A 173 -7.88 9.82 -8.25
C LEU A 173 -7.58 10.57 -6.95
N ARG A 174 -7.55 9.87 -5.80
CA ARG A 174 -7.32 10.44 -4.48
C ARG A 174 -6.12 9.88 -3.76
N GLU A 175 -5.78 8.61 -4.00
CA GLU A 175 -4.70 7.92 -3.31
C GLU A 175 -3.73 7.25 -4.29
N VAL A 176 -2.44 7.35 -3.99
CA VAL A 176 -1.39 6.63 -4.71
C VAL A 176 -0.45 5.93 -3.72
N ILE A 177 -0.31 4.62 -3.86
CA ILE A 177 0.77 3.88 -3.21
C ILE A 177 2.01 4.02 -4.11
N CYS A 178 3.04 4.66 -3.58
CA CYS A 178 4.33 4.78 -4.25
C CYS A 178 5.33 3.85 -3.56
N THR A 179 5.73 2.76 -4.23
CA THR A 179 6.75 1.83 -3.73
C THR A 179 8.10 2.14 -4.38
N ASP A 180 9.08 2.53 -3.57
CA ASP A 180 10.48 2.57 -4.05
C ASP A 180 11.06 1.15 -4.06
N ILE A 181 11.18 0.57 -5.26
CA ILE A 181 11.66 -0.80 -5.46
C ILE A 181 13.08 -0.99 -4.93
N ALA A 182 13.94 0.02 -5.06
CA ALA A 182 15.32 -0.06 -4.58
C ALA A 182 15.40 -0.20 -3.05
N LYS A 183 14.36 0.25 -2.34
CA LYS A 183 14.27 0.23 -0.88
C LYS A 183 13.39 -0.90 -0.35
N ASP A 184 12.47 -1.42 -1.18
CA ASP A 184 11.51 -2.42 -0.70
C ASP A 184 12.18 -3.68 -0.16
N GLY A 185 11.79 -4.06 1.06
CA GLY A 185 12.34 -5.21 1.78
C GLY A 185 13.78 -5.06 2.25
N MET A 186 14.45 -3.89 2.08
CA MET A 186 15.86 -3.70 2.43
C MET A 186 16.10 -3.26 3.87
N LEU A 187 15.10 -2.72 4.57
CA LEU A 187 15.22 -2.19 5.94
C LEU A 187 16.34 -1.14 6.08
N GLN A 188 16.43 -0.21 5.12
CA GLN A 188 17.49 0.82 5.04
C GLN A 188 16.94 2.26 5.10
N GLY A 189 15.70 2.42 5.54
CA GLY A 189 14.98 3.68 5.52
C GLY A 189 14.33 3.97 4.15
N PRO A 190 13.21 4.70 4.13
CA PRO A 190 12.48 5.06 2.92
C PRO A 190 13.16 6.21 2.16
N SER A 191 12.77 6.43 0.92
CA SER A 191 13.24 7.54 0.09
C SER A 191 12.48 8.84 0.42
N PHE A 192 12.78 9.46 1.55
CA PHE A 192 12.09 10.67 2.07
C PHE A 192 11.90 11.75 0.99
N ASP A 193 12.97 12.07 0.24
CA ASP A 193 12.94 13.09 -0.80
C ASP A 193 11.97 12.77 -1.94
N LEU A 194 11.81 11.49 -2.29
CA LEU A 194 10.86 11.04 -3.32
C LEU A 194 9.44 11.38 -2.87
N TYR A 195 9.06 10.93 -1.68
CA TYR A 195 7.69 11.08 -1.18
C TYR A 195 7.35 12.54 -0.86
N THR A 196 8.28 13.30 -0.30
CA THR A 196 8.09 14.73 0.00
C THR A 196 7.87 15.54 -1.28
N ARG A 197 8.69 15.30 -2.32
CA ARG A 197 8.51 15.96 -3.62
C ARG A 197 7.19 15.56 -4.27
N LEU A 198 6.83 14.27 -4.22
CA LEU A 198 5.58 13.79 -4.80
C LEU A 198 4.36 14.43 -4.12
N GLN A 199 4.32 14.43 -2.78
CA GLN A 199 3.25 15.05 -2.01
C GLN A 199 3.17 16.57 -2.25
N ALA A 200 4.31 17.25 -2.35
CA ALA A 200 4.34 18.68 -2.64
C ALA A 200 3.83 19.02 -4.06
N SER A 201 4.08 18.12 -5.03
CA SER A 201 3.61 18.29 -6.41
C SER A 201 2.11 18.02 -6.56
N TYR A 202 1.53 17.19 -5.69
CA TYR A 202 0.12 16.78 -5.71
C TYR A 202 -0.51 16.92 -4.32
N PRO A 203 -0.74 18.15 -3.81
CA PRO A 203 -1.18 18.38 -2.43
C PRO A 203 -2.59 17.83 -2.11
N GLU A 204 -3.43 17.65 -3.13
CA GLU A 204 -4.79 17.10 -2.99
C GLU A 204 -4.82 15.55 -3.04
N LEU A 205 -3.67 14.92 -3.31
CA LEU A 205 -3.53 13.49 -3.40
C LEU A 205 -2.90 12.95 -2.11
N ASP A 206 -3.41 11.87 -1.56
CA ASP A 206 -2.76 11.17 -0.47
C ASP A 206 -1.70 10.21 -1.01
N VAL A 207 -0.42 10.54 -0.76
CA VAL A 207 0.71 9.68 -1.08
C VAL A 207 0.90 8.69 0.06
N ILE A 208 0.71 7.41 -0.25
CA ILE A 208 0.96 6.30 0.66
C ILE A 208 2.40 5.82 0.44
N VAL A 209 3.24 6.01 1.45
CA VAL A 209 4.66 5.63 1.40
C VAL A 209 4.80 4.12 1.47
N SER A 210 5.57 3.52 0.57
CA SER A 210 5.87 2.09 0.57
C SER A 210 7.33 1.80 0.25
N GLY A 211 7.90 0.85 0.98
CA GLY A 211 9.28 0.40 0.80
C GLY A 211 10.30 1.06 1.73
N GLY A 212 11.18 0.25 2.28
CA GLY A 212 12.37 0.67 3.02
C GLY A 212 12.21 0.88 4.52
N ILE A 213 11.01 1.05 5.07
CA ILE A 213 10.80 1.30 6.50
C ILE A 213 11.59 0.29 7.35
N SER A 214 12.40 0.81 8.27
CA SER A 214 13.33 0.00 9.07
C SER A 214 13.12 0.12 10.59
N CYS A 215 12.59 1.23 11.07
CA CYS A 215 12.37 1.52 12.49
C CYS A 215 11.29 2.58 12.68
N MET A 216 10.88 2.82 13.93
CA MET A 216 9.89 3.86 14.26
C MET A 216 10.36 5.28 13.93
N ASP A 217 11.66 5.55 14.00
CA ASP A 217 12.21 6.88 13.66
C ASP A 217 11.94 7.25 12.19
N ASP A 218 11.94 6.27 11.29
CA ASP A 218 11.55 6.50 9.89
C ASP A 218 10.11 7.00 9.80
N ILE A 219 9.19 6.41 10.58
CA ILE A 219 7.77 6.75 10.62
C ILE A 219 7.57 8.15 11.21
N TYR A 220 8.24 8.47 12.32
CA TYR A 220 8.18 9.80 12.93
C TYR A 220 8.69 10.88 11.98
N ARG A 221 9.77 10.60 11.24
CA ARG A 221 10.29 11.53 10.24
C ARG A 221 9.32 11.74 9.06
N LEU A 222 8.62 10.71 8.61
CA LEU A 222 7.57 10.85 7.57
C LEU A 222 6.40 11.71 8.08
N ASP A 223 6.00 11.55 9.34
CA ASP A 223 4.97 12.36 10.00
C ASP A 223 5.39 13.85 10.10
N GLU A 224 6.64 14.13 10.46
CA GLU A 224 7.21 15.48 10.46
C GLU A 224 7.21 16.12 9.06
N LEU A 225 7.38 15.30 8.01
CA LEU A 225 7.32 15.71 6.61
C LEU A 225 5.87 15.81 6.06
N GLN A 226 4.86 15.69 6.93
CA GLN A 226 3.43 15.83 6.61
C GLN A 226 2.90 14.74 5.66
N LEU A 227 3.55 13.59 5.58
CA LEU A 227 3.03 12.41 4.91
C LEU A 227 2.00 11.73 5.81
N ARG A 228 0.86 11.32 5.23
CA ARG A 228 -0.31 10.89 6.00
C ARG A 228 -0.39 9.38 6.20
N HIS A 229 0.22 8.61 5.30
CA HIS A 229 0.09 7.15 5.25
C HIS A 229 1.41 6.47 4.97
N VAL A 230 1.69 5.36 5.68
CA VAL A 230 2.89 4.55 5.46
C VAL A 230 2.59 3.07 5.57
N ILE A 231 2.97 2.29 4.55
CA ILE A 231 2.90 0.83 4.56
C ILE A 231 4.14 0.27 5.24
N VAL A 232 3.91 -0.60 6.23
CA VAL A 232 4.99 -1.26 6.97
C VAL A 232 4.81 -2.78 6.90
N GLY A 233 5.76 -3.43 6.25
CA GLY A 233 5.74 -4.88 6.10
C GLY A 233 6.88 -5.53 6.88
N LYS A 234 8.02 -5.73 6.21
CA LYS A 234 9.16 -6.53 6.70
C LYS A 234 9.66 -6.10 8.08
N ALA A 235 9.65 -4.79 8.40
CA ALA A 235 10.10 -4.30 9.70
C ALA A 235 9.31 -4.88 10.88
N ILE A 236 8.00 -5.12 10.71
CA ILE A 236 7.16 -5.78 11.73
C ILE A 236 7.50 -7.26 11.81
N TYR A 237 7.55 -7.96 10.68
CA TYR A 237 7.84 -9.41 10.65
C TYR A 237 9.23 -9.77 11.16
N GLU A 238 10.22 -8.91 10.98
CA GLU A 238 11.59 -9.10 11.46
C GLU A 238 11.82 -8.54 12.89
N GLY A 239 10.75 -8.04 13.55
CA GLY A 239 10.82 -7.51 14.93
C GLY A 239 11.62 -6.21 15.05
N ARG A 240 11.82 -5.46 13.96
CA ARG A 240 12.45 -4.13 13.97
C ARG A 240 11.52 -3.05 14.51
N ILE A 241 10.23 -3.25 14.31
CA ILE A 241 9.15 -2.43 14.86
C ILE A 241 8.25 -3.38 15.63
N ALA A 242 8.12 -3.16 16.94
CA ALA A 242 7.25 -3.95 17.79
C ALA A 242 5.79 -3.49 17.64
N LEU A 243 4.85 -4.40 17.85
CA LEU A 243 3.42 -4.05 17.80
C LEU A 243 3.04 -3.05 18.90
N GLU A 244 3.71 -3.10 20.04
CA GLU A 244 3.55 -2.18 21.15
C GLU A 244 3.94 -0.73 20.77
N ASP A 245 4.96 -0.57 19.92
CA ASP A 245 5.38 0.75 19.42
C ASP A 245 4.32 1.33 18.48
N ILE A 246 3.73 0.48 17.62
CA ILE A 246 2.61 0.88 16.76
C ILE A 246 1.39 1.23 17.61
N ALA A 247 1.07 0.44 18.63
CA ALA A 247 -0.05 0.70 19.54
C ALA A 247 0.08 2.07 20.25
N ALA A 248 1.31 2.51 20.55
CA ALA A 248 1.57 3.79 21.17
C ALA A 248 1.23 4.99 20.28
N VAL A 249 1.23 4.79 18.94
CA VAL A 249 0.84 5.83 17.96
C VAL A 249 -0.67 6.10 17.98
N TYR A 250 -1.49 5.09 18.35
CA TYR A 250 -2.96 5.15 18.31
C TYR A 250 -3.61 5.46 19.67
N ARG A 251 -2.82 5.60 20.73
CA ARG A 251 -3.26 5.98 22.09
C ARG A 251 -3.18 7.48 22.29
#